data_95c518bd5145524a633d0fdd5ac7e9de
#
_entry.id   95c518bd5145524a633d0fdd5ac7e9de
#
_cell.length_a   1.000
_cell.length_b   1.000
_cell.length_c   1.000
_cell.angle_alpha   90.00
_cell.angle_beta   90.00
_cell.angle_gamma   90.00
#
_symmetry.space_group_name_H-M   'P 1'
#
loop_
_entity.id
_entity.type
_entity.pdbx_description
1 polymer ?
#
loop_
_entity_poly.entity_id
_entity_poly.type
_entity_poly.pdbx_seq_one_letter_code
_entity_poly.pdbx_strand_id
1 'polypeptide(L)'
;LDVTLYHNGFHGDLNATYPVGDKARSSEPLMRLIRTARECLDAAIAICGPGMPYAEIGRVIQPIAEANGCCVVKGYTGHGIGRVFHGPPPVYHHPTKKVRIRALTNSHTGSCSQDMYVQRH
;
A
#
# COMPACT_ATOMS: atom_id res chain seq x y z
N LEU A 1 -11.63 -1.92 -7.16
CA LEU A 1 -12.61 -1.63 -6.13
C LEU A 1 -11.89 -0.97 -4.98
N ASP A 2 -12.36 0.20 -4.58
CA ASP A 2 -11.80 1.01 -3.49
C ASP A 2 -12.97 1.40 -2.59
N VAL A 3 -12.91 1.00 -1.32
CA VAL A 3 -14.05 1.10 -0.40
C VAL A 3 -13.61 1.65 0.93
N THR A 4 -14.21 2.78 1.31
CA THR A 4 -14.06 3.36 2.63
C THR A 4 -15.35 3.16 3.44
N LEU A 5 -15.20 2.71 4.67
CA LEU A 5 -16.30 2.59 5.64
C LEU A 5 -16.00 3.46 6.86
N TYR A 6 -17.07 4.01 7.44
CA TYR A 6 -17.01 4.71 8.72
C TYR A 6 -17.94 4.04 9.72
N HIS A 7 -17.39 3.60 10.84
CA HIS A 7 -18.14 2.92 11.88
C HIS A 7 -17.61 3.28 13.26
N ASN A 8 -18.52 3.62 14.17
CA ASN A 8 -18.22 3.93 15.59
C ASN A 8 -17.07 4.96 15.78
N GLY A 9 -17.00 5.96 14.90
CA GLY A 9 -15.99 7.02 15.01
C GLY A 9 -14.65 6.71 14.32
N PHE A 10 -14.54 5.62 13.57
CA PHE A 10 -13.32 5.20 12.89
C PHE A 10 -13.58 4.90 11.41
N HIS A 11 -12.58 5.22 10.58
CA HIS A 11 -12.56 4.86 9.16
C HIS A 11 -11.81 3.56 8.96
N GLY A 12 -12.28 2.75 8.00
CA GLY A 12 -11.56 1.62 7.41
C GLY A 12 -11.50 1.83 5.91
N ASP A 13 -10.33 1.64 5.31
CA ASP A 13 -10.04 1.96 3.93
C ASP A 13 -9.27 0.82 3.28
N LEU A 14 -9.87 0.20 2.27
CA LEU A 14 -9.36 -1.02 1.65
C LEU A 14 -9.60 -0.99 0.15
N ASN A 15 -8.63 -1.46 -0.61
CA ASN A 15 -8.82 -1.69 -2.03
C ASN A 15 -8.34 -3.06 -2.51
N ALA A 16 -8.93 -3.52 -3.59
CA ALA A 16 -8.47 -4.72 -4.29
C ALA A 16 -8.89 -4.67 -5.77
N THR A 17 -8.05 -5.23 -6.62
CA THR A 17 -8.33 -5.34 -8.06
C THR A 17 -8.79 -6.75 -8.39
N TYR A 18 -9.96 -6.84 -9.01
CA TYR A 18 -10.57 -8.10 -9.44
C TYR A 18 -10.69 -8.11 -10.97
N PRO A 19 -10.08 -9.10 -11.67
CA PRO A 19 -10.23 -9.22 -13.11
C PRO A 19 -11.65 -9.67 -13.44
N VAL A 20 -12.33 -8.91 -14.31
CA VAL A 20 -13.71 -9.20 -14.73
C VAL A 20 -13.71 -9.68 -16.17
N GLY A 21 -14.33 -10.85 -16.39
CA GLY A 21 -14.44 -11.49 -17.71
C GLY A 21 -13.14 -12.15 -18.21
N ASP A 22 -13.28 -12.95 -19.25
CA ASP A 22 -12.17 -13.77 -19.77
C ASP A 22 -11.08 -12.95 -20.42
N LYS A 23 -11.44 -11.82 -21.06
CA LYS A 23 -10.47 -10.91 -21.68
C LYS A 23 -9.47 -10.34 -20.66
N ALA A 24 -9.95 -9.99 -19.47
CA ALA A 24 -9.07 -9.49 -18.41
C ALA A 24 -8.21 -10.63 -17.84
N ARG A 25 -8.80 -11.80 -17.59
CA ARG A 25 -8.12 -12.97 -17.00
C ARG A 25 -7.09 -13.58 -17.94
N SER A 26 -7.29 -13.53 -19.25
CA SER A 26 -6.35 -14.03 -20.25
C SER A 26 -5.21 -13.05 -20.58
N SER A 27 -5.29 -11.81 -20.10
CA SER A 27 -4.25 -10.81 -20.36
C SER A 27 -3.10 -10.97 -19.35
N GLU A 28 -2.02 -11.64 -19.75
CA GLU A 28 -0.85 -11.83 -18.88
C GLU A 28 -0.25 -10.51 -18.36
N PRO A 29 -0.18 -9.41 -19.15
CA PRO A 29 0.29 -8.14 -18.60
C PRO A 29 -0.57 -7.58 -17.48
N LEU A 30 -1.91 -7.69 -17.58
CA LEU A 30 -2.82 -7.22 -16.54
C LEU A 30 -2.75 -8.13 -15.30
N MET A 31 -2.73 -9.43 -15.49
CA MET A 31 -2.62 -10.38 -14.39
C MET A 31 -1.29 -10.26 -13.66
N ARG A 32 -0.19 -10.01 -14.38
CA ARG A 32 1.12 -9.74 -13.77
C ARG A 32 1.07 -8.48 -12.91
N LEU A 33 0.48 -7.39 -13.40
CA LEU A 33 0.34 -6.15 -12.63
C LEU A 33 -0.42 -6.37 -11.32
N ILE A 34 -1.55 -7.10 -11.38
CA ILE A 34 -2.37 -7.41 -10.20
C ILE A 34 -1.59 -8.27 -9.19
N ARG A 35 -0.90 -9.31 -9.67
CA ARG A 35 -0.06 -10.17 -8.80
C ARG A 35 1.08 -9.38 -8.16
N THR A 36 1.77 -8.55 -8.95
CA THR A 36 2.87 -7.70 -8.46
C THR A 36 2.39 -6.74 -7.38
N ALA A 37 1.25 -6.06 -7.60
CA ALA A 37 0.69 -5.16 -6.60
C ALA A 37 0.35 -5.90 -5.29
N ARG A 38 -0.21 -7.11 -5.39
CA ARG A 38 -0.50 -7.94 -4.22
C ARG A 38 0.77 -8.39 -3.50
N GLU A 39 1.78 -8.85 -4.23
CA GLU A 39 3.08 -9.25 -3.67
C GLU A 39 3.76 -8.09 -2.94
N CYS A 40 3.73 -6.89 -3.53
CA CYS A 40 4.24 -5.67 -2.90
C CYS A 40 3.52 -5.37 -1.57
N LEU A 41 2.19 -5.48 -1.56
CA LEU A 41 1.39 -5.25 -0.36
C LEU A 41 1.73 -6.26 0.74
N ASP A 42 1.74 -7.55 0.40
CA ASP A 42 2.01 -8.62 1.37
C ASP A 42 3.43 -8.51 1.95
N ALA A 43 4.42 -8.16 1.13
CA ALA A 43 5.79 -7.92 1.57
C ALA A 43 5.90 -6.69 2.49
N ALA A 44 5.17 -5.61 2.17
CA ALA A 44 5.12 -4.43 3.02
C ALA A 44 4.45 -4.71 4.38
N ILE A 45 3.36 -5.47 4.39
CA ILE A 45 2.68 -5.88 5.62
C ILE A 45 3.61 -6.76 6.48
N ALA A 46 4.35 -7.67 5.86
CA ALA A 46 5.23 -8.61 6.57
C ALA A 46 6.34 -7.93 7.40
N ILE A 47 6.78 -6.74 6.98
CA ILE A 47 7.80 -5.97 7.73
C ILE A 47 7.19 -5.00 8.74
N CYS A 48 5.87 -4.79 8.71
CA CYS A 48 5.22 -3.85 9.62
C CYS A 48 5.23 -4.36 11.05
N GLY A 49 5.73 -3.54 11.95
CA GLY A 49 5.78 -3.85 13.38
C GLY A 49 6.18 -2.65 14.22
N PRO A 50 6.05 -2.75 15.54
CA PRO A 50 6.42 -1.66 16.45
C PRO A 50 7.86 -1.20 16.26
N GLY A 51 8.06 0.11 16.11
CA GLY A 51 9.37 0.72 15.93
C GLY A 51 9.94 0.69 14.50
N MET A 52 9.26 0.02 13.54
CA MET A 52 9.67 -0.01 12.15
C MET A 52 9.55 1.38 11.50
N PRO A 53 10.59 1.88 10.81
CA PRO A 53 10.48 3.14 10.08
C PRO A 53 9.56 2.98 8.86
N TYR A 54 8.58 3.87 8.69
CA TYR A 54 7.68 3.82 7.51
C TYR A 54 8.41 3.93 6.16
N ALA A 55 9.61 4.52 6.14
CA ALA A 55 10.45 4.58 4.93
C ALA A 55 10.90 3.20 4.42
N GLU A 56 10.90 2.17 5.26
CA GLU A 56 11.26 0.81 4.84
C GLU A 56 10.22 0.19 3.92
N ILE A 57 8.96 0.59 4.02
CA ILE A 57 7.88 0.13 3.15
C ILE A 57 8.25 0.36 1.67
N GLY A 58 8.63 1.59 1.32
CA GLY A 58 9.04 1.89 -0.06
C GLY A 58 10.30 1.16 -0.51
N ARG A 59 11.20 0.85 0.41
CA ARG A 59 12.42 0.07 0.10
C ARG A 59 12.16 -1.40 -0.20
N VAL A 60 11.12 -1.96 0.39
CA VAL A 60 10.67 -3.33 0.12
C VAL A 60 9.85 -3.39 -1.18
N ILE A 61 8.96 -2.43 -1.39
CA ILE A 61 8.04 -2.43 -2.53
C ILE A 61 8.77 -2.21 -3.86
N GLN A 62 9.66 -1.22 -3.95
CA GLN A 62 10.23 -0.82 -5.24
C GLN A 62 11.00 -1.94 -5.95
N PRO A 63 11.90 -2.71 -5.29
CA PRO A 63 12.59 -3.81 -5.94
C PRO A 63 11.64 -4.90 -6.49
N ILE A 64 10.55 -5.20 -5.78
CA ILE A 64 9.55 -6.17 -6.21
C ILE A 64 8.85 -5.68 -7.48
N ALA A 65 8.41 -4.42 -7.49
CA ALA A 65 7.78 -3.84 -8.66
C ALA A 65 8.72 -3.86 -9.88
N GLU A 66 9.97 -3.41 -9.71
CA GLU A 66 10.97 -3.35 -10.78
C GLU A 66 11.33 -4.74 -11.33
N ALA A 67 11.48 -5.75 -10.47
CA ALA A 67 11.75 -7.13 -10.88
C ALA A 67 10.63 -7.73 -11.75
N ASN A 68 9.41 -7.23 -11.58
CA ASN A 68 8.24 -7.64 -12.36
C ASN A 68 7.95 -6.71 -13.56
N GLY A 69 8.86 -5.79 -13.91
CA GLY A 69 8.68 -4.83 -15.01
C GLY A 69 7.58 -3.80 -14.74
N CYS A 70 7.36 -3.47 -13.49
CA CYS A 70 6.42 -2.47 -13.02
C CYS A 70 7.15 -1.28 -12.37
N CYS A 71 6.45 -0.19 -12.13
CA CYS A 71 6.97 0.93 -11.37
C CYS A 71 5.95 1.41 -10.34
N VAL A 72 6.46 2.01 -9.27
CA VAL A 72 5.62 2.62 -8.24
C VAL A 72 5.14 4.00 -8.69
N VAL A 73 3.84 4.25 -8.58
CA VAL A 73 3.24 5.55 -8.89
C VAL A 73 3.53 6.52 -7.74
N LYS A 74 4.48 7.44 -7.96
CA LYS A 74 4.98 8.35 -6.91
C LYS A 74 3.97 9.42 -6.47
N GLY A 75 2.92 9.65 -7.26
CA GLY A 75 1.87 10.62 -6.95
C GLY A 75 0.87 10.13 -5.90
N TYR A 76 0.89 8.83 -5.58
CA TYR A 76 0.03 8.24 -4.57
C TYR A 76 0.83 7.83 -3.35
N THR A 77 0.22 7.99 -2.17
CA THR A 77 0.81 7.62 -0.89
C THR A 77 -0.24 7.00 0.00
N GLY A 78 0.16 6.05 0.83
CA GLY A 78 -0.64 5.65 1.98
C GLY A 78 -0.64 6.77 3.04
N HIS A 79 -1.50 6.64 4.02
CA HIS A 79 -1.69 7.62 5.08
C HIS A 79 -2.09 6.95 6.40
N GLY A 80 -1.95 7.68 7.49
CA GLY A 80 -2.56 7.28 8.75
C GLY A 80 -4.08 7.36 8.66
N ILE A 81 -4.78 6.42 9.28
CA ILE A 81 -6.24 6.33 9.27
C ILE A 81 -6.76 6.02 10.67
N GLY A 82 -7.95 6.49 10.97
CA GLY A 82 -8.58 6.32 12.25
C GLY A 82 -9.80 7.21 12.38
N ARG A 83 -9.83 8.08 13.39
CA ARG A 83 -10.89 9.10 13.53
C ARG A 83 -10.85 10.14 12.41
N VAL A 84 -9.66 10.40 11.90
CA VAL A 84 -9.43 11.22 10.70
C VAL A 84 -9.19 10.28 9.53
N PHE A 85 -9.84 10.53 8.39
CA PHE A 85 -9.72 9.67 7.21
C PHE A 85 -8.31 9.70 6.63
N HIS A 86 -7.82 10.87 6.25
CA HIS A 86 -6.46 11.07 5.76
C HIS A 86 -5.60 11.75 6.83
N GLY A 87 -5.05 10.97 7.74
CA GLY A 87 -4.20 11.47 8.82
C GLY A 87 -2.70 11.26 8.55
N PRO A 88 -1.83 11.94 9.32
CA PRO A 88 -0.41 11.65 9.30
C PRO A 88 -0.14 10.25 9.91
N PRO A 89 1.00 9.61 9.57
CA PRO A 89 2.02 10.07 8.64
C PRO A 89 1.71 9.69 7.19
N PRO A 90 2.33 10.35 6.19
CA PRO A 90 2.32 9.84 4.83
C PRO A 90 3.19 8.58 4.75
N VAL A 91 2.71 7.56 4.02
CA VAL A 91 3.41 6.29 3.82
C VAL A 91 3.76 6.14 2.35
N TYR A 92 5.01 6.41 2.00
CA TYR A 92 5.48 6.34 0.61
C TYR A 92 5.78 4.90 0.19
N HIS A 93 5.31 4.53 -1.01
CA HIS A 93 5.54 3.21 -1.61
C HIS A 93 6.84 3.16 -2.44
N HIS A 94 7.65 4.21 -2.41
CA HIS A 94 8.98 4.30 -3.03
C HIS A 94 10.02 4.78 -2.01
N PRO A 95 11.31 4.48 -2.18
CA PRO A 95 12.35 4.95 -1.28
C PRO A 95 12.34 6.46 -1.11
N THR A 96 12.35 6.90 0.13
CA THR A 96 12.36 8.33 0.47
C THR A 96 13.20 8.59 1.72
N LYS A 97 13.85 9.76 1.74
CA LYS A 97 14.55 10.28 2.94
C LYS A 97 13.64 11.20 3.78
N LYS A 98 12.43 11.52 3.30
CA LYS A 98 11.55 12.52 3.88
C LYS A 98 10.84 12.09 5.16
N VAL A 99 10.67 10.78 5.37
CA VAL A 99 9.89 10.27 6.50
C VAL A 99 10.81 9.55 7.49
N ARG A 100 11.00 10.15 8.66
CA ARG A 100 11.73 9.56 9.80
C ARG A 100 10.80 9.01 10.89
N ILE A 101 9.50 8.95 10.61
CA ILE A 101 8.50 8.49 11.56
C ILE A 101 8.54 6.97 11.65
N ARG A 102 8.44 6.46 12.88
CA ARG A 102 8.40 5.02 13.18
C ARG A 102 6.99 4.64 13.60
N ALA A 103 6.62 3.40 13.33
CA ALA A 103 5.40 2.83 13.87
C ALA A 103 5.45 2.86 15.40
N LEU A 104 4.36 3.30 16.04
CA LEU A 104 4.29 3.42 17.49
C LEU A 104 4.30 2.03 18.14
N THR A 105 4.91 1.96 19.32
CA THR A 105 5.05 0.70 20.09
C THR A 105 3.80 0.33 20.89
N ASN A 106 2.77 1.20 20.96
CA ASN A 106 1.56 1.00 21.78
C ASN A 106 0.27 1.22 21.00
N SER A 107 -0.52 0.26 21.12
CA SER A 107 -1.95 -0.10 21.14
C SER A 107 -3.05 0.92 20.82
N HIS A 108 -2.79 2.09 20.32
CA HIS A 108 -3.82 2.95 19.72
C HIS A 108 -3.50 3.12 18.24
N THR A 109 -3.72 2.08 17.58
CA THR A 109 -3.61 1.75 16.18
C THR A 109 -4.10 2.86 15.28
N GLY A 110 -3.19 3.68 14.79
CA GLY A 110 -3.39 4.23 13.47
C GLY A 110 -3.19 3.07 12.49
N SER A 111 -4.27 2.51 11.97
CA SER A 111 -4.22 1.60 10.83
C SER A 111 -3.56 2.35 9.67
N CYS A 112 -2.70 1.70 8.93
CA CYS A 112 -2.21 2.21 7.67
C CYS A 112 -3.20 1.79 6.59
N SER A 113 -3.65 2.71 5.73
CA SER A 113 -4.48 2.33 4.59
C SER A 113 -3.68 1.39 3.68
N GLN A 114 -4.35 0.37 3.16
CA GLN A 114 -3.73 -0.65 2.31
C GLN A 114 -3.70 -0.25 0.83
N ASP A 115 -3.79 1.05 0.54
CA ASP A 115 -3.79 1.56 -0.82
C ASP A 115 -2.40 1.46 -1.42
N MET A 116 -2.23 0.53 -2.34
CA MET A 116 -0.99 0.38 -3.07
C MET A 116 -1.22 0.59 -4.55
N TYR A 117 -0.52 1.57 -5.10
CA TYR A 117 -0.60 1.90 -6.51
C TYR A 117 0.69 1.51 -7.22
N VAL A 118 0.59 0.49 -8.05
CA VAL A 118 1.67 0.02 -8.93
C VAL A 118 1.20 0.16 -10.38
N GLN A 119 2.03 0.75 -11.22
CA GLN A 119 1.75 0.95 -12.64
C GLN A 119 2.75 0.18 -13.49
N ARG A 120 2.32 -0.22 -14.68
CA ARG A 120 3.17 -0.83 -15.69
C ARG A 120 4.05 0.22 -16.41
N HIS A 121 5.29 -0.13 -16.71
CA HIS A 121 6.15 0.57 -17.68
C HIS A 121 5.70 0.30 -19.11
#